data_032b381479397d55d431aca1a35ca35e
#
_entry.id   032b381479397d55d431aca1a35ca35e
#
_cell.length_a   1.000
_cell.length_b   1.000
_cell.length_c   1.000
_cell.angle_alpha   90.00
_cell.angle_beta   90.00
_cell.angle_gamma   90.00
#
_symmetry.space_group_name_H-M   'P 1'
#
loop_
_entity.id
_entity.type
_entity.pdbx_description
1 polymer ?
#
loop_
_entity_poly.entity_id
_entity_poly.type
_entity_poly.pdbx_seq_one_letter_code
_entity_poly.pdbx_strand_id
1 'polypeptide(L)'
;MTYRSLAGLSLLALVLAGCQGAVTADLATDPPADPQVSNVTVDVQGLEFERSDGTSKKLEFTTAQRLELIELDVNGDALRLFTDEALSEGSYTGVRLLLADDETGSVSRSDGTQYPLQIAEGDYASVNFTVEKDKASRENLSLSLDLRRSLSFNPDDGEYTLTPQLRAAPAGTAARINGSVEQACPSGTSLDTGGAVYLFEGHDVEPDDVGSGIEPYATTAVMSSLFDSQFTYALRFLPPGDYTIALTCNGNDDDPTANDDLTFVLTANVTLDDSEVLEQNLP
;
A
#
# COMPACT_ATOMS: atom_id res chain seq x y z
N MET A 1 -64.59 38.57 -21.72
CA MET A 1 -63.60 37.47 -21.82
C MET A 1 -62.25 38.06 -21.43
N THR A 2 -61.83 37.81 -20.21
CA THR A 2 -60.62 38.36 -19.62
C THR A 2 -59.58 37.25 -19.55
N TYR A 3 -58.47 37.39 -20.33
CA TYR A 3 -57.31 36.49 -20.28
C TYR A 3 -56.43 36.88 -19.09
N ARG A 4 -56.24 35.98 -18.13
CA ARG A 4 -55.25 36.07 -17.07
C ARG A 4 -53.96 35.42 -17.56
N SER A 5 -52.89 36.21 -17.76
CA SER A 5 -51.53 35.73 -17.99
C SER A 5 -50.95 35.24 -16.67
N LEU A 6 -50.63 33.94 -16.60
CA LEU A 6 -49.78 33.36 -15.56
C LEU A 6 -48.33 33.56 -15.96
N ALA A 7 -47.61 34.46 -15.27
CA ALA A 7 -46.19 34.57 -15.37
C ALA A 7 -45.53 33.43 -14.54
N GLY A 8 -44.96 32.45 -15.22
CA GLY A 8 -44.17 31.43 -14.60
C GLY A 8 -42.83 31.98 -14.14
N LEU A 9 -42.60 32.00 -12.83
CA LEU A 9 -41.32 32.31 -12.23
C LEU A 9 -40.42 31.07 -12.35
N SER A 10 -39.53 31.04 -13.35
CA SER A 10 -38.48 30.05 -13.44
C SER A 10 -37.44 30.32 -12.37
N LEU A 11 -37.41 29.55 -11.32
CA LEU A 11 -36.35 29.55 -10.33
C LEU A 11 -35.10 28.94 -10.98
N LEU A 12 -34.15 29.78 -11.40
CA LEU A 12 -32.83 29.38 -11.87
C LEU A 12 -32.06 28.95 -10.63
N ALA A 13 -31.98 27.63 -10.37
CA ALA A 13 -31.06 27.10 -9.37
C ALA A 13 -29.62 27.36 -9.86
N LEU A 14 -28.96 28.40 -9.32
CA LEU A 14 -27.53 28.55 -9.43
C LEU A 14 -26.90 27.37 -8.68
N VAL A 15 -26.43 26.37 -9.42
CA VAL A 15 -25.48 25.40 -8.89
C VAL A 15 -24.17 26.19 -8.69
N LEU A 16 -23.89 26.56 -7.46
CA LEU A 16 -22.57 27.01 -7.04
C LEU A 16 -21.65 25.79 -7.18
N ALA A 17 -21.03 25.64 -8.35
CA ALA A 17 -19.86 24.80 -8.50
C ALA A 17 -18.75 25.49 -7.67
N GLY A 18 -18.71 25.21 -6.37
CA GLY A 18 -17.54 25.54 -5.55
C GLY A 18 -16.34 24.86 -6.19
N CYS A 19 -15.20 25.53 -6.22
CA CYS A 19 -13.95 24.92 -6.63
C CYS A 19 -13.69 23.74 -5.70
N GLN A 20 -13.95 22.52 -6.16
CA GLN A 20 -13.58 21.30 -5.47
C GLN A 20 -12.14 21.00 -5.84
N GLY A 21 -11.34 20.56 -4.86
CA GLY A 21 -10.06 19.98 -5.17
C GLY A 21 -10.23 18.62 -5.85
N ALA A 22 -9.16 18.10 -6.37
CA ALA A 22 -9.13 16.81 -7.02
C ALA A 22 -7.99 15.95 -6.47
N VAL A 23 -8.22 14.64 -6.39
CA VAL A 23 -7.21 13.66 -6.02
C VAL A 23 -6.98 12.70 -7.17
N THR A 24 -5.71 12.40 -7.40
CA THR A 24 -5.24 11.31 -8.24
C THR A 24 -4.53 10.32 -7.34
N ALA A 25 -4.81 9.03 -7.46
CA ALA A 25 -4.21 8.01 -6.61
C ALA A 25 -3.71 6.82 -7.42
N ASP A 26 -2.45 6.46 -7.21
CA ASP A 26 -1.80 5.29 -7.78
C ASP A 26 -1.55 4.25 -6.69
N LEU A 27 -1.82 2.97 -6.96
CA LEU A 27 -1.62 1.84 -6.06
C LEU A 27 -0.57 0.90 -6.61
N ALA A 28 0.44 0.60 -5.81
CA ALA A 28 1.34 -0.54 -5.99
C ALA A 28 1.15 -1.55 -4.85
N THR A 29 1.74 -2.73 -4.98
CA THR A 29 1.78 -3.75 -3.93
C THR A 29 3.21 -4.19 -3.67
N ASP A 30 3.48 -4.59 -2.44
CA ASP A 30 4.70 -5.30 -2.07
C ASP A 30 4.37 -6.79 -1.87
N PRO A 31 5.28 -7.72 -2.21
CA PRO A 31 4.98 -9.15 -2.25
C PRO A 31 4.68 -9.75 -0.85
N PRO A 32 3.87 -10.84 -0.77
CA PRO A 32 3.59 -11.54 0.47
C PRO A 32 4.83 -12.27 1.02
N ALA A 33 4.75 -12.71 2.29
CA ALA A 33 5.79 -13.53 2.91
C ALA A 33 5.89 -14.92 2.27
N ASP A 34 4.76 -15.59 2.05
CA ASP A 34 4.72 -16.94 1.48
C ASP A 34 5.03 -16.90 -0.03
N PRO A 35 6.20 -17.42 -0.48
CA PRO A 35 6.56 -17.44 -1.90
C PRO A 35 5.71 -18.38 -2.75
N GLN A 36 4.86 -19.21 -2.14
CA GLN A 36 3.92 -20.08 -2.85
C GLN A 36 2.65 -19.32 -3.26
N VAL A 37 2.36 -18.17 -2.68
CA VAL A 37 1.25 -17.32 -3.10
C VAL A 37 1.58 -16.73 -4.48
N SER A 38 0.81 -17.13 -5.47
CA SER A 38 1.00 -16.71 -6.87
C SER A 38 0.03 -15.61 -7.28
N ASN A 39 -1.11 -15.46 -6.59
CA ASN A 39 -2.04 -14.35 -6.79
C ASN A 39 -2.93 -14.13 -5.57
N VAL A 40 -3.31 -12.86 -5.36
CA VAL A 40 -4.32 -12.42 -4.40
C VAL A 40 -5.34 -11.59 -5.15
N THR A 41 -6.57 -12.10 -5.28
CA THR A 41 -7.66 -11.43 -6.00
C THR A 41 -8.61 -10.78 -5.02
N VAL A 42 -8.89 -9.49 -5.22
CA VAL A 42 -9.83 -8.71 -4.40
C VAL A 42 -10.73 -7.83 -5.27
N ASP A 43 -11.88 -7.45 -4.74
CA ASP A 43 -12.75 -6.44 -5.36
C ASP A 43 -12.61 -5.12 -4.59
N VAL A 44 -11.97 -4.12 -5.23
CA VAL A 44 -11.73 -2.79 -4.67
C VAL A 44 -12.95 -1.90 -4.93
N GLN A 45 -13.54 -1.36 -3.87
CA GLN A 45 -14.66 -0.42 -3.95
C GLN A 45 -14.21 1.04 -4.09
N GLY A 46 -13.01 1.39 -3.55
CA GLY A 46 -12.51 2.74 -3.60
C GLY A 46 -11.48 3.07 -2.52
N LEU A 47 -11.45 4.34 -2.13
CA LEU A 47 -10.61 4.87 -1.05
C LEU A 47 -11.47 5.63 -0.04
N GLU A 48 -11.13 5.53 1.23
CA GLU A 48 -11.67 6.36 2.29
C GLU A 48 -10.58 7.25 2.88
N PHE A 49 -10.86 8.55 2.92
CA PHE A 49 -9.95 9.58 3.44
C PHE A 49 -10.41 10.02 4.80
N GLU A 50 -9.55 9.91 5.80
CA GLU A 50 -9.76 10.46 7.13
C GLU A 50 -9.45 11.96 7.14
N ARG A 51 -10.26 12.74 7.85
CA ARG A 51 -10.08 14.18 8.01
C ARG A 51 -9.56 14.50 9.40
N SER A 52 -8.89 15.63 9.53
CA SER A 52 -8.35 16.11 10.79
C SER A 52 -9.42 16.42 11.88
N ASP A 53 -10.71 16.50 11.49
CA ASP A 53 -11.84 16.67 12.41
C ASP A 53 -12.47 15.33 12.86
N GLY A 54 -11.87 14.18 12.47
CA GLY A 54 -12.33 12.84 12.81
C GLY A 54 -13.49 12.34 11.92
N THR A 55 -13.89 13.09 10.91
CA THR A 55 -14.84 12.61 9.89
C THR A 55 -14.10 11.92 8.74
N SER A 56 -14.81 11.21 7.89
CA SER A 56 -14.22 10.61 6.70
C SER A 56 -14.95 10.97 5.41
N LYS A 57 -14.28 10.77 4.29
CA LYS A 57 -14.82 10.95 2.94
C LYS A 57 -14.45 9.76 2.06
N LYS A 58 -15.46 9.11 1.50
CA LYS A 58 -15.28 8.01 0.54
C LYS A 58 -15.28 8.51 -0.88
N LEU A 59 -14.36 7.98 -1.67
CA LEU A 59 -14.38 7.99 -3.12
C LEU A 59 -14.58 6.55 -3.58
N GLU A 60 -15.75 6.26 -4.14
CA GLU A 60 -16.14 4.91 -4.51
C GLU A 60 -16.31 4.80 -6.03
N PHE A 61 -15.88 3.67 -6.58
CA PHE A 61 -16.19 3.31 -7.95
C PHE A 61 -17.69 3.03 -8.10
N THR A 62 -18.24 3.33 -9.25
CA THR A 62 -19.65 2.98 -9.57
C THR A 62 -19.88 1.45 -9.51
N THR A 63 -18.85 0.68 -9.80
CA THR A 63 -18.81 -0.78 -9.68
C THR A 63 -17.44 -1.15 -9.16
N ALA A 64 -17.38 -2.03 -8.16
CA ALA A 64 -16.11 -2.52 -7.62
C ALA A 64 -15.19 -3.07 -8.73
N GLN A 65 -13.91 -2.81 -8.62
CA GLN A 65 -12.89 -3.24 -9.58
C GLN A 65 -12.18 -4.48 -9.06
N ARG A 66 -12.21 -5.57 -9.82
CA ARG A 66 -11.45 -6.76 -9.50
C ARG A 66 -9.98 -6.56 -9.85
N LEU A 67 -9.12 -6.74 -8.85
CA LEU A 67 -7.68 -6.58 -8.97
C LEU A 67 -6.95 -7.87 -8.59
N GLU A 68 -5.87 -8.14 -9.29
CA GLU A 68 -4.89 -9.18 -9.01
C GLU A 68 -3.66 -8.51 -8.41
N LEU A 69 -3.53 -8.55 -7.08
CA LEU A 69 -2.62 -7.69 -6.34
C LEU A 69 -1.14 -7.98 -6.65
N ILE A 70 -0.76 -9.24 -6.89
CA ILE A 70 0.65 -9.58 -7.18
C ILE A 70 1.09 -9.07 -8.55
N GLU A 71 0.19 -8.98 -9.53
CA GLU A 71 0.51 -8.45 -10.87
C GLU A 71 0.80 -6.94 -10.87
N LEU A 72 0.34 -6.21 -9.87
CA LEU A 72 0.61 -4.76 -9.74
C LEU A 72 2.10 -4.45 -9.48
N ASP A 73 2.91 -5.43 -9.13
CA ASP A 73 4.33 -5.25 -8.85
C ASP A 73 5.25 -5.79 -9.96
N VAL A 74 4.83 -6.78 -10.75
CA VAL A 74 5.69 -7.52 -11.72
C VAL A 74 6.40 -6.62 -12.72
N ASN A 75 5.82 -5.47 -13.07
CA ASN A 75 6.41 -4.52 -14.02
C ASN A 75 6.92 -3.22 -13.36
N GLY A 76 6.81 -3.09 -12.03
CA GLY A 76 7.18 -1.87 -11.31
C GLY A 76 6.25 -0.69 -11.57
N ASP A 77 5.10 -0.92 -12.21
CA ASP A 77 4.11 0.10 -12.53
C ASP A 77 2.98 0.10 -11.49
N ALA A 78 2.68 1.27 -10.92
CA ALA A 78 1.52 1.43 -10.06
C ALA A 78 0.23 1.52 -10.90
N LEU A 79 -0.84 0.93 -10.39
CA LEU A 79 -2.17 1.03 -10.99
C LEU A 79 -2.82 2.37 -10.64
N ARG A 80 -3.28 3.13 -11.64
CA ARG A 80 -4.08 4.31 -11.42
C ARG A 80 -5.48 3.94 -10.95
N LEU A 81 -5.80 4.21 -9.65
CA LEU A 81 -7.14 4.01 -9.09
C LEU A 81 -8.07 5.16 -9.45
N PHE A 82 -7.63 6.40 -9.21
CA PHE A 82 -8.41 7.61 -9.46
C PHE A 82 -7.60 8.63 -10.25
N THR A 83 -8.27 9.37 -11.13
CA THR A 83 -7.69 10.48 -11.89
C THR A 83 -8.54 11.72 -11.71
N ASP A 84 -7.98 12.77 -11.10
CA ASP A 84 -8.66 14.05 -10.89
C ASP A 84 -10.07 13.91 -10.28
N GLU A 85 -10.26 12.94 -9.37
CA GLU A 85 -11.55 12.72 -8.73
C GLU A 85 -11.83 13.79 -7.68
N ALA A 86 -13.07 14.28 -7.65
CA ALA A 86 -13.44 15.42 -6.81
C ALA A 86 -13.39 15.08 -5.32
N LEU A 87 -12.60 15.86 -4.56
CA LEU A 87 -12.49 15.75 -3.11
C LEU A 87 -12.91 17.07 -2.44
N SER A 88 -13.70 16.96 -1.36
CA SER A 88 -14.21 18.12 -0.63
C SER A 88 -13.11 18.94 0.03
N GLU A 89 -13.32 20.26 0.21
CA GLU A 89 -12.41 21.10 1.00
C GLU A 89 -12.20 20.53 2.41
N GLY A 90 -10.97 20.64 2.94
CA GLY A 90 -10.58 20.21 4.28
C GLY A 90 -9.16 19.71 4.36
N SER A 91 -8.71 19.48 5.60
CA SER A 91 -7.41 18.85 5.88
C SER A 91 -7.62 17.35 6.08
N TYR A 92 -6.83 16.56 5.42
CA TYR A 92 -6.85 15.10 5.44
C TYR A 92 -5.59 14.58 6.13
N THR A 93 -5.74 13.54 6.94
CA THR A 93 -4.68 12.96 7.78
C THR A 93 -4.42 11.49 7.50
N GLY A 94 -5.32 10.83 6.75
CA GLY A 94 -5.18 9.43 6.46
C GLY A 94 -5.96 8.98 5.23
N VAL A 95 -5.59 7.82 4.72
CA VAL A 95 -6.29 7.13 3.62
C VAL A 95 -6.26 5.62 3.86
N ARG A 96 -7.37 4.93 3.54
CA ARG A 96 -7.42 3.47 3.51
C ARG A 96 -8.11 2.95 2.27
N LEU A 97 -7.81 1.70 1.94
CA LEU A 97 -8.44 0.99 0.83
C LEU A 97 -9.79 0.45 1.27
N LEU A 98 -10.82 0.67 0.45
CA LEU A 98 -12.13 0.07 0.62
C LEU A 98 -12.22 -1.18 -0.24
N LEU A 99 -12.28 -2.33 0.40
CA LEU A 99 -12.47 -3.62 -0.25
C LEU A 99 -13.93 -4.05 -0.11
N ALA A 100 -14.43 -4.80 -1.08
CA ALA A 100 -15.74 -5.42 -0.97
C ALA A 100 -15.67 -6.57 0.04
N ASP A 101 -16.62 -6.57 0.95
CA ASP A 101 -16.85 -7.65 1.91
C ASP A 101 -17.77 -8.70 1.25
N ASP A 102 -17.33 -9.24 0.12
CA ASP A 102 -18.01 -10.31 -0.57
C ASP A 102 -17.11 -11.56 -0.64
N GLU A 103 -17.71 -12.73 -0.67
CA GLU A 103 -17.02 -14.02 -0.73
C GLU A 103 -16.27 -14.25 -2.08
N THR A 104 -15.93 -13.18 -2.80
CA THR A 104 -15.33 -13.26 -4.15
C THR A 104 -13.82 -13.15 -4.13
N GLY A 105 -13.21 -12.73 -3.02
CA GLY A 105 -11.77 -12.72 -2.82
C GLY A 105 -11.19 -14.13 -2.78
N SER A 106 -9.98 -14.29 -3.31
CA SER A 106 -9.28 -15.58 -3.28
C SER A 106 -7.76 -15.43 -3.32
N VAL A 107 -7.07 -16.41 -2.76
CA VAL A 107 -5.63 -16.57 -2.88
C VAL A 107 -5.32 -17.82 -3.70
N SER A 108 -4.50 -17.66 -4.72
CA SER A 108 -3.99 -18.78 -5.52
C SER A 108 -2.54 -19.07 -5.15
N ARG A 109 -2.18 -20.34 -5.08
CA ARG A 109 -0.80 -20.81 -4.91
C ARG A 109 -0.19 -21.31 -6.21
N SER A 110 1.12 -21.38 -6.27
CA SER A 110 1.89 -21.83 -7.44
C SER A 110 1.62 -23.28 -7.85
N ASP A 111 1.08 -24.11 -6.94
CA ASP A 111 0.63 -25.49 -7.23
C ASP A 111 -0.77 -25.55 -7.88
N GLY A 112 -1.43 -24.41 -8.06
CA GLY A 112 -2.77 -24.28 -8.61
C GLY A 112 -3.90 -24.39 -7.60
N THR A 113 -3.59 -24.56 -6.30
CA THR A 113 -4.62 -24.58 -5.24
C THR A 113 -5.16 -23.16 -5.04
N GLN A 114 -6.48 -23.05 -4.84
CA GLN A 114 -7.15 -21.82 -4.47
C GLN A 114 -7.72 -21.92 -3.06
N TYR A 115 -7.61 -20.83 -2.32
CA TYR A 115 -8.11 -20.68 -0.97
C TYR A 115 -9.07 -19.50 -0.89
N PRO A 116 -10.12 -19.59 -0.07
CA PRO A 116 -10.98 -18.44 0.23
C PRO A 116 -10.18 -17.36 0.93
N LEU A 117 -10.60 -16.10 0.74
CA LEU A 117 -10.00 -14.91 1.33
C LEU A 117 -11.05 -14.14 2.13
N GLN A 118 -10.83 -14.04 3.43
CA GLN A 118 -11.56 -13.13 4.31
C GLN A 118 -10.95 -11.73 4.21
N ILE A 119 -11.80 -10.72 4.21
CA ILE A 119 -11.38 -9.31 4.22
C ILE A 119 -11.67 -8.73 5.60
N ALA A 120 -10.63 -8.24 6.26
CA ALA A 120 -10.75 -7.43 7.46
C ALA A 120 -10.56 -5.95 7.13
N GLU A 121 -11.10 -5.07 7.97
CA GLU A 121 -10.93 -3.64 7.80
C GLU A 121 -9.50 -3.24 8.17
N GLY A 122 -8.80 -2.57 7.25
CA GLY A 122 -7.46 -2.03 7.48
C GLY A 122 -7.48 -0.66 8.14
N ASP A 123 -6.38 -0.31 8.80
CA ASP A 123 -6.17 1.00 9.37
C ASP A 123 -5.93 2.09 8.31
N TYR A 124 -6.06 3.35 8.72
CA TYR A 124 -5.69 4.47 7.86
C TYR A 124 -4.16 4.62 7.77
N ALA A 125 -3.65 4.58 6.55
CA ALA A 125 -2.28 5.01 6.28
C ALA A 125 -2.17 6.52 6.50
N SER A 126 -1.17 6.95 7.25
CA SER A 126 -0.93 8.38 7.51
C SER A 126 -0.51 9.10 6.23
N VAL A 127 -1.24 10.15 5.87
CA VAL A 127 -0.88 11.08 4.79
C VAL A 127 -1.50 12.43 5.07
N ASN A 128 -0.71 13.50 5.01
CA ASN A 128 -1.20 14.84 5.33
C ASN A 128 -1.26 15.71 4.08
N PHE A 129 -2.45 16.20 3.75
CA PHE A 129 -2.67 17.19 2.69
C PHE A 129 -3.91 18.05 2.96
N THR A 130 -4.05 19.14 2.24
CA THR A 130 -5.18 20.05 2.40
C THR A 130 -5.79 20.42 1.05
N VAL A 131 -7.07 20.12 0.90
CA VAL A 131 -7.90 20.63 -0.19
C VAL A 131 -8.41 22.02 0.18
N GLU A 132 -7.89 23.06 -0.48
CA GLU A 132 -8.22 24.44 -0.16
C GLU A 132 -9.56 24.86 -0.77
N LYS A 133 -10.30 25.70 -0.04
CA LYS A 133 -11.48 26.36 -0.56
C LYS A 133 -11.12 27.35 -1.66
N ASP A 134 -11.92 27.37 -2.70
CA ASP A 134 -11.81 28.31 -3.82
C ASP A 134 -10.48 28.20 -4.62
N LYS A 135 -9.71 27.14 -4.41
CA LYS A 135 -8.55 26.79 -5.23
C LYS A 135 -8.75 25.44 -5.90
N ALA A 136 -8.32 25.33 -7.14
CA ALA A 136 -8.23 24.05 -7.83
C ALA A 136 -6.97 23.31 -7.33
N SER A 137 -6.99 22.85 -6.07
CA SER A 137 -5.91 22.01 -5.54
C SER A 137 -5.97 20.62 -6.19
N ARG A 138 -4.81 20.09 -6.55
CA ARG A 138 -4.65 18.75 -7.10
C ARG A 138 -3.65 18.00 -6.26
N GLU A 139 -4.12 16.95 -5.63
CA GLU A 139 -3.28 16.08 -4.82
C GLU A 139 -3.04 14.77 -5.57
N ASN A 140 -1.77 14.43 -5.72
CA ASN A 140 -1.37 13.16 -6.30
C ASN A 140 -0.80 12.28 -5.17
N LEU A 141 -1.40 11.13 -4.96
CA LEU A 141 -1.02 10.19 -3.92
C LEU A 141 -0.44 8.92 -4.51
N SER A 142 0.67 8.48 -3.95
CA SER A 142 1.26 7.17 -4.19
C SER A 142 0.95 6.27 -3.00
N LEU A 143 0.29 5.15 -3.27
CA LEU A 143 -0.15 4.18 -2.28
C LEU A 143 0.60 2.86 -2.51
N SER A 144 1.02 2.18 -1.43
CA SER A 144 1.55 0.83 -1.49
C SER A 144 0.84 -0.06 -0.47
N LEU A 145 0.28 -1.18 -0.93
CA LEU A 145 -0.27 -2.23 -0.08
C LEU A 145 0.81 -3.28 0.17
N ASP A 146 1.23 -3.40 1.41
CA ASP A 146 2.25 -4.36 1.84
C ASP A 146 1.58 -5.70 2.14
N LEU A 147 1.70 -6.68 1.23
CA LEU A 147 1.03 -7.97 1.38
C LEU A 147 1.66 -8.84 2.47
N ARG A 148 2.96 -8.70 2.77
CA ARG A 148 3.59 -9.39 3.89
C ARG A 148 2.97 -8.98 5.22
N ARG A 149 2.69 -7.71 5.39
CA ARG A 149 2.06 -7.14 6.60
C ARG A 149 0.54 -7.32 6.62
N SER A 150 -0.06 -7.71 5.51
CA SER A 150 -1.52 -7.72 5.32
C SER A 150 -2.13 -9.12 5.25
N LEU A 151 -1.38 -10.13 4.80
CA LEU A 151 -1.94 -11.42 4.43
C LEU A 151 -1.47 -12.50 5.42
N SER A 152 -2.40 -13.12 6.13
CA SER A 152 -2.15 -14.27 7.01
C SER A 152 -2.89 -15.52 6.53
N PHE A 153 -2.38 -16.69 6.87
CA PHE A 153 -3.00 -17.97 6.54
C PHE A 153 -3.37 -18.75 7.81
N ASN A 154 -4.65 -19.12 7.93
CA ASN A 154 -5.09 -20.02 9.00
C ASN A 154 -5.13 -21.47 8.49
N PRO A 155 -4.20 -22.33 8.89
CA PRO A 155 -4.14 -23.72 8.43
C PRO A 155 -5.29 -24.59 8.97
N ASP A 156 -5.89 -24.23 10.09
CA ASP A 156 -6.99 -24.99 10.71
C ASP A 156 -8.30 -24.85 9.91
N ASP A 157 -8.54 -23.68 9.36
CA ASP A 157 -9.72 -23.38 8.54
C ASP A 157 -9.42 -23.51 7.03
N GLY A 158 -8.15 -23.51 6.64
CA GLY A 158 -7.71 -23.51 5.24
C GLY A 158 -8.09 -22.23 4.50
N GLU A 159 -7.92 -21.07 5.14
CA GLU A 159 -8.38 -19.79 4.67
C GLU A 159 -7.32 -18.70 4.90
N TYR A 160 -7.26 -17.74 3.98
CA TYR A 160 -6.46 -16.52 4.16
C TYR A 160 -7.31 -15.39 4.71
N THR A 161 -6.68 -14.50 5.48
CA THR A 161 -7.25 -13.22 5.90
C THR A 161 -6.38 -12.09 5.35
N LEU A 162 -7.00 -11.11 4.70
CA LEU A 162 -6.36 -9.87 4.28
C LEU A 162 -6.82 -8.73 5.19
N THR A 163 -5.89 -8.21 6.00
CA THR A 163 -6.06 -6.97 6.78
C THR A 163 -5.17 -5.90 6.14
N PRO A 164 -5.70 -5.03 5.26
CA PRO A 164 -4.86 -4.16 4.44
C PRO A 164 -3.97 -3.24 5.26
N GLN A 165 -2.66 -3.36 5.11
CA GLN A 165 -1.64 -2.46 5.64
C GLN A 165 -1.15 -1.58 4.50
N LEU A 166 -1.72 -0.39 4.41
CA LEU A 166 -1.44 0.57 3.35
C LEU A 166 -0.37 1.58 3.81
N ARG A 167 0.52 1.97 2.91
CA ARG A 167 1.37 3.17 3.05
C ARG A 167 0.91 4.21 2.05
N ALA A 168 1.07 5.48 2.39
CA ALA A 168 0.68 6.58 1.53
C ALA A 168 1.70 7.72 1.62
N ALA A 169 2.02 8.29 0.47
CA ALA A 169 2.83 9.50 0.38
C ALA A 169 2.31 10.42 -0.73
N PRO A 170 2.43 11.76 -0.59
CA PRO A 170 2.25 12.65 -1.71
C PRO A 170 3.25 12.32 -2.81
N ALA A 171 2.79 12.13 -4.05
CA ALA A 171 3.65 11.67 -5.15
C ALA A 171 4.82 12.62 -5.45
N GLY A 172 4.67 13.91 -5.10
CA GLY A 172 5.72 14.93 -5.27
C GLY A 172 6.87 14.83 -4.27
N THR A 173 6.71 14.09 -3.16
CA THR A 173 7.73 13.88 -2.12
C THR A 173 8.08 12.40 -1.91
N ALA A 174 7.32 11.50 -2.53
CA ALA A 174 7.52 10.07 -2.40
C ALA A 174 8.92 9.66 -2.88
N ALA A 175 9.72 9.12 -1.97
CA ALA A 175 11.06 8.59 -2.23
C ALA A 175 11.01 7.07 -2.47
N ARG A 176 12.15 6.50 -2.84
CA ARG A 176 12.34 5.05 -2.99
C ARG A 176 13.76 4.64 -2.66
N ILE A 177 13.93 3.41 -2.20
CA ILE A 177 15.22 2.77 -2.02
C ILE A 177 15.29 1.59 -3.00
N ASN A 178 16.38 1.52 -3.77
CA ASN A 178 16.74 0.33 -4.54
C ASN A 178 18.08 -0.18 -4.02
N GLY A 179 18.37 -1.45 -4.28
CA GLY A 179 19.69 -1.97 -3.98
C GLY A 179 19.88 -3.40 -4.45
N SER A 180 21.15 -3.80 -4.47
CA SER A 180 21.57 -5.20 -4.62
C SER A 180 21.85 -5.80 -3.23
N VAL A 181 21.73 -7.12 -3.16
CA VAL A 181 22.03 -7.92 -1.96
C VAL A 181 23.12 -8.92 -2.31
N GLU A 182 24.27 -8.79 -1.63
CA GLU A 182 25.40 -9.72 -1.79
C GLU A 182 25.63 -10.57 -0.53
N GLN A 183 24.90 -10.26 0.56
CA GLN A 183 25.02 -10.93 1.85
C GLN A 183 24.76 -12.43 1.74
N ALA A 184 25.65 -13.23 2.30
CA ALA A 184 25.47 -14.67 2.40
C ALA A 184 24.46 -15.02 3.51
N CYS A 185 23.52 -15.90 3.19
CA CYS A 185 22.58 -16.43 4.17
C CYS A 185 23.19 -17.51 5.08
N PRO A 186 22.75 -17.63 6.34
CA PRO A 186 23.05 -18.76 7.19
C PRO A 186 22.66 -20.11 6.57
N SER A 187 23.31 -21.19 7.03
CA SER A 187 22.98 -22.54 6.55
C SER A 187 21.51 -22.89 6.77
N GLY A 188 20.84 -23.29 5.74
CA GLY A 188 19.43 -23.69 5.77
C GLY A 188 18.45 -22.60 5.35
N THR A 189 18.95 -21.38 5.09
CA THR A 189 18.15 -20.27 4.56
C THR A 189 18.74 -19.76 3.23
N SER A 190 17.97 -18.99 2.46
CA SER A 190 18.36 -18.51 1.12
C SER A 190 17.68 -17.20 0.78
N LEU A 191 18.39 -16.31 0.10
CA LEU A 191 17.80 -15.10 -0.48
C LEU A 191 16.71 -15.42 -1.50
N ASP A 192 16.85 -16.52 -2.22
CA ASP A 192 15.93 -16.92 -3.32
C ASP A 192 14.53 -17.30 -2.82
N THR A 193 14.43 -17.82 -1.58
CA THR A 193 13.16 -18.31 -1.02
C THR A 193 12.69 -17.55 0.20
N GLY A 194 13.60 -16.92 0.95
CA GLY A 194 13.28 -16.24 2.21
C GLY A 194 13.92 -14.86 2.35
N GLY A 195 14.62 -14.38 1.30
CA GLY A 195 15.23 -13.05 1.33
C GLY A 195 14.17 -11.95 1.39
N ALA A 196 14.26 -11.11 2.41
CA ALA A 196 13.37 -9.96 2.57
C ALA A 196 14.09 -8.78 3.21
N VAL A 197 13.68 -7.58 2.83
CA VAL A 197 14.18 -6.32 3.37
C VAL A 197 13.05 -5.61 4.10
N TYR A 198 13.34 -5.22 5.32
CA TYR A 198 12.46 -4.53 6.25
C TYR A 198 12.96 -3.11 6.48
N LEU A 199 12.06 -2.16 6.60
CA LEU A 199 12.37 -0.77 6.83
C LEU A 199 11.66 -0.30 8.10
N PHE A 200 12.41 0.23 9.06
CA PHE A 200 11.91 0.74 10.33
C PHE A 200 12.12 2.25 10.40
N GLU A 201 11.17 3.00 10.97
CA GLU A 201 11.32 4.43 11.17
C GLU A 201 12.37 4.73 12.25
N GLY A 202 13.30 5.63 11.94
CA GLY A 202 14.41 6.03 12.80
C GLY A 202 15.71 5.29 12.52
N HIS A 203 16.82 5.86 13.04
CA HIS A 203 18.14 5.22 13.00
C HIS A 203 18.35 4.30 14.20
N ASP A 204 19.18 3.27 14.03
CA ASP A 204 19.61 2.32 15.06
C ASP A 204 18.44 1.58 15.73
N VAL A 205 17.36 1.36 14.98
CA VAL A 205 16.23 0.56 15.44
C VAL A 205 16.65 -0.92 15.44
N GLU A 206 16.40 -1.62 16.54
CA GLU A 206 16.56 -3.08 16.61
C GLU A 206 15.43 -3.72 15.79
N PRO A 207 15.73 -4.43 14.70
CA PRO A 207 14.70 -4.96 13.81
C PRO A 207 13.97 -6.14 14.45
N ASP A 208 12.68 -6.23 14.19
CA ASP A 208 11.79 -7.30 14.62
C ASP A 208 10.89 -7.75 13.46
N ASP A 209 10.14 -8.86 13.63
CA ASP A 209 9.19 -9.38 12.65
C ASP A 209 7.89 -8.55 12.59
N VAL A 210 7.09 -8.80 11.58
CA VAL A 210 5.71 -8.28 11.51
C VAL A 210 4.85 -9.00 12.55
N GLY A 211 3.99 -8.28 13.26
CA GLY A 211 3.19 -8.84 14.36
C GLY A 211 3.88 -8.78 15.72
N SER A 212 5.09 -8.25 15.78
CA SER A 212 5.87 -8.08 17.01
C SER A 212 5.63 -6.71 17.68
N GLY A 213 6.49 -6.36 18.66
CA GLY A 213 6.40 -5.07 19.36
C GLY A 213 7.00 -3.88 18.59
N ILE A 214 7.90 -4.13 17.63
CA ILE A 214 8.55 -3.12 16.78
C ILE A 214 8.17 -3.41 15.33
N GLU A 215 7.08 -2.83 14.90
CA GLU A 215 6.55 -3.03 13.56
C GLU A 215 7.43 -2.37 12.48
N PRO A 216 7.76 -3.07 11.39
CA PRO A 216 8.37 -2.44 10.23
C PRO A 216 7.40 -1.46 9.56
N TYR A 217 7.91 -0.31 9.13
CA TYR A 217 7.14 0.64 8.33
C TYR A 217 6.82 0.08 6.93
N ALA A 218 7.76 -0.64 6.33
CA ALA A 218 7.64 -1.23 5.01
C ALA A 218 8.42 -2.53 4.91
N THR A 219 7.95 -3.45 4.07
CA THR A 219 8.69 -4.67 3.73
C THR A 219 8.72 -4.89 2.22
N THR A 220 9.70 -5.64 1.73
CA THR A 220 9.74 -6.11 0.35
C THR A 220 10.52 -7.42 0.25
N ALA A 221 10.26 -8.23 -0.77
CA ALA A 221 11.05 -9.41 -1.06
C ALA A 221 12.37 -9.05 -1.76
N VAL A 222 13.39 -9.86 -1.52
CA VAL A 222 14.59 -9.88 -2.35
C VAL A 222 14.30 -10.76 -3.57
N MET A 223 14.52 -10.22 -4.76
CA MET A 223 14.21 -10.90 -6.03
C MET A 223 15.49 -11.21 -6.79
N SER A 224 15.60 -12.42 -7.33
CA SER A 224 16.69 -12.76 -8.24
C SER A 224 16.44 -12.19 -9.63
N SER A 225 17.43 -11.50 -10.19
CA SER A 225 17.37 -11.03 -11.57
C SER A 225 17.52 -12.21 -12.53
N LEU A 226 16.63 -12.29 -13.52
CA LEU A 226 16.66 -13.33 -14.57
C LEU A 226 17.86 -13.21 -15.52
N PHE A 227 18.56 -12.06 -15.53
CA PHE A 227 19.60 -11.78 -16.54
C PHE A 227 21.03 -11.96 -16.01
N ASP A 228 21.27 -11.66 -14.74
CA ASP A 228 22.63 -11.61 -14.18
C ASP A 228 22.79 -12.35 -12.86
N SER A 229 21.75 -13.01 -12.38
CA SER A 229 21.72 -13.74 -11.10
C SER A 229 22.04 -12.85 -9.88
N GLN A 230 21.85 -11.54 -10.01
CA GLN A 230 21.95 -10.64 -8.87
C GLN A 230 20.64 -10.67 -8.09
N PHE A 231 20.77 -10.56 -6.78
CA PHE A 231 19.65 -10.32 -5.88
C PHE A 231 19.44 -8.82 -5.73
N THR A 232 18.20 -8.36 -5.91
CA THR A 232 17.84 -6.95 -5.81
C THR A 232 16.58 -6.78 -5.00
N TYR A 233 16.37 -5.57 -4.49
CA TYR A 233 15.15 -5.19 -3.79
C TYR A 233 14.75 -3.75 -4.13
N ALA A 234 13.48 -3.41 -3.91
CA ALA A 234 12.97 -2.06 -4.06
C ALA A 234 11.89 -1.77 -3.02
N LEU A 235 12.07 -0.69 -2.27
CA LEU A 235 11.06 -0.12 -1.37
C LEU A 235 10.57 1.19 -2.00
N ARG A 236 9.27 1.31 -2.23
CA ARG A 236 8.68 2.41 -2.99
C ARG A 236 7.72 3.23 -2.15
N PHE A 237 7.46 4.47 -2.61
CA PHE A 237 6.46 5.37 -2.03
C PHE A 237 6.69 5.62 -0.54
N LEU A 238 7.95 5.90 -0.21
CA LEU A 238 8.38 6.19 1.14
C LEU A 238 8.30 7.70 1.40
N PRO A 239 7.82 8.13 2.56
CA PRO A 239 8.02 9.49 3.01
C PRO A 239 9.52 9.80 3.19
N PRO A 240 9.95 11.06 3.05
CA PRO A 240 11.27 11.47 3.47
C PRO A 240 11.42 11.28 4.99
N GLY A 241 12.62 10.89 5.43
CA GLY A 241 12.88 10.62 6.84
C GLY A 241 14.10 9.76 7.10
N ASP A 242 14.34 9.48 8.38
CA ASP A 242 15.41 8.60 8.84
C ASP A 242 14.85 7.19 9.03
N TYR A 243 15.61 6.19 8.57
CA TYR A 243 15.20 4.79 8.64
C TYR A 243 16.35 3.86 8.97
N THR A 244 16.02 2.73 9.56
CA THR A 244 16.87 1.55 9.65
C THR A 244 16.38 0.51 8.65
N ILE A 245 17.25 0.09 7.75
CA ILE A 245 17.00 -1.01 6.81
C ILE A 245 17.61 -2.29 7.38
N ALA A 246 16.88 -3.40 7.30
CA ALA A 246 17.30 -4.70 7.80
C ALA A 246 17.03 -5.81 6.78
N LEU A 247 17.98 -6.74 6.65
CA LEU A 247 17.90 -7.88 5.75
C LEU A 247 17.72 -9.16 6.57
N THR A 248 16.74 -9.97 6.19
CA THR A 248 16.61 -11.36 6.66
C THR A 248 16.69 -12.35 5.51
N CYS A 249 17.05 -13.60 5.82
CA CYS A 249 17.07 -14.72 4.88
C CYS A 249 15.97 -15.75 5.14
N ASN A 250 15.14 -15.56 6.15
CA ASN A 250 14.00 -16.40 6.50
C ASN A 250 12.69 -15.60 6.64
N GLY A 251 12.54 -14.52 5.89
CA GLY A 251 11.33 -13.72 5.88
C GLY A 251 10.09 -14.43 5.30
N ASN A 252 10.25 -15.62 4.72
CA ASN A 252 9.11 -16.49 4.36
C ASN A 252 8.41 -17.13 5.55
N ASP A 253 9.02 -17.09 6.73
CA ASP A 253 8.46 -17.62 7.99
C ASP A 253 7.66 -16.54 8.75
N ASP A 254 7.61 -15.31 8.25
CA ASP A 254 6.98 -14.16 8.86
C ASP A 254 5.45 -14.21 8.74
N ASP A 255 4.75 -14.26 9.84
CA ASP A 255 3.27 -14.25 9.92
C ASP A 255 2.81 -12.97 10.64
N PRO A 256 2.06 -12.07 9.99
CA PRO A 256 1.63 -10.80 10.59
C PRO A 256 0.70 -10.95 11.81
N THR A 257 0.33 -12.17 12.18
CA THR A 257 -0.51 -12.45 13.36
C THR A 257 0.26 -13.12 14.51
N ALA A 258 1.57 -13.33 14.35
CA ALA A 258 2.42 -13.99 15.32
C ALA A 258 3.66 -13.13 15.64
N ASN A 259 4.40 -13.54 16.67
CA ASN A 259 5.76 -13.06 16.89
C ASN A 259 6.69 -14.20 16.52
N ASP A 260 7.43 -14.02 15.45
CA ASP A 260 8.23 -15.05 14.81
C ASP A 260 9.73 -14.89 15.12
N ASP A 261 10.47 -15.98 15.00
CA ASP A 261 11.92 -16.01 15.25
C ASP A 261 12.70 -15.66 13.95
N LEU A 262 12.57 -14.40 13.49
CA LEU A 262 13.34 -13.93 12.34
C LEU A 262 14.77 -13.60 12.72
N THR A 263 15.71 -13.93 11.83
CA THR A 263 17.12 -13.59 11.99
C THR A 263 17.51 -12.51 10.99
N PHE A 264 17.75 -11.30 11.47
CA PHE A 264 18.27 -10.22 10.64
C PHE A 264 19.79 -10.33 10.56
N VAL A 265 20.30 -10.52 9.34
CA VAL A 265 21.73 -10.78 9.07
C VAL A 265 22.53 -9.50 8.81
N LEU A 266 21.84 -8.39 8.53
CA LEU A 266 22.43 -7.10 8.27
C LEU A 266 21.45 -5.98 8.61
N THR A 267 21.97 -4.88 9.16
CA THR A 267 21.24 -3.61 9.34
C THR A 267 22.08 -2.44 8.84
N ALA A 268 21.42 -1.39 8.33
CA ALA A 268 22.06 -0.14 7.95
C ALA A 268 21.10 1.04 8.16
N ASN A 269 21.64 2.20 8.54
CA ASN A 269 20.87 3.43 8.62
C ASN A 269 20.85 4.14 7.26
N VAL A 270 19.70 4.67 6.89
CA VAL A 270 19.51 5.48 5.69
C VAL A 270 18.66 6.71 6.02
N THR A 271 18.91 7.80 5.31
CA THR A 271 18.08 9.01 5.34
C THR A 271 17.57 9.27 3.94
N LEU A 272 16.29 9.55 3.79
CA LEU A 272 15.64 9.86 2.53
C LEU A 272 15.24 11.32 2.48
N ASP A 273 15.64 11.99 1.42
CA ASP A 273 15.15 13.32 1.05
C ASP A 273 13.88 13.23 0.18
N ASP A 274 13.19 14.36 0.00
CA ASP A 274 12.01 14.47 -0.87
C ASP A 274 12.30 13.96 -2.28
N SER A 275 11.47 13.05 -2.79
CA SER A 275 11.54 12.48 -4.15
C SER A 275 12.86 11.77 -4.47
N GLU A 276 13.62 11.40 -3.46
CA GLU A 276 14.92 10.76 -3.66
C GLU A 276 14.77 9.33 -4.20
N VAL A 277 15.72 8.96 -5.06
CA VAL A 277 15.95 7.55 -5.44
C VAL A 277 17.31 7.16 -4.86
N LEU A 278 17.28 6.57 -3.67
CA LEU A 278 18.48 6.14 -2.96
C LEU A 278 18.91 4.75 -3.44
N GLU A 279 20.17 4.61 -3.81
CA GLU A 279 20.81 3.32 -4.09
C GLU A 279 21.52 2.83 -2.82
N GLN A 280 20.95 1.84 -2.13
CA GLN A 280 21.50 1.24 -0.91
C GLN A 280 21.77 -0.24 -1.15
N ASN A 281 23.03 -0.59 -1.44
CA ASN A 281 23.46 -1.97 -1.57
C ASN A 281 23.73 -2.59 -0.19
N LEU A 282 23.37 -3.86 -0.03
CA LEU A 282 23.53 -4.66 1.19
C LEU A 282 24.63 -5.71 0.92
N PRO A 283 25.87 -5.47 1.41
CA PRO A 283 27.06 -6.28 1.11
C PRO A 283 27.05 -7.65 1.77
#